data_89b534257a6bb069ba20ad7e1d1e13dc
#
_entry.id   89b534257a6bb069ba20ad7e1d1e13dc
#
_cell.length_a   1.000
_cell.length_b   1.000
_cell.length_c   1.000
_cell.angle_alpha   90.00
_cell.angle_beta   90.00
_cell.angle_gamma   90.00
#
_symmetry.space_group_name_H-M   'P 1'
#
loop_
_entity.id
_entity.type
_entity.pdbx_description
1 polymer ?
#
loop_
_entity_poly.entity_id
_entity_poly.type
_entity_poly.pdbx_seq_one_letter_code
_entity_poly.pdbx_strand_id
1 'polypeptide(L)'
;MFIIYLFSVVNAYFSRKLAHDLYLYTKIAVCETQQIKEWNCGYFCDQHPDMDSIRVIESQKNGVLSYVGINQAENRIIVTFRSTQNLLNFINDLKFMKQEYPCLDCKVHSGFMESYLDIKEDLIKQVNELSILNPKAQLTITGHSLGAALATLAAIDLTNIGLYIHTFYIFGSPRVGNKAFAEYFAKKITTKDKARVTHFSDLVPHLPPQSLDYIHAVPEYWFNQDFKEYQECEHAQFEDDKCSNSMWSHSIRDHRDYFNIKYRCNDSFYQKKTKEQIIL
;
A
#
# COMPACT_ATOMS: atom_id res chain seq x y z
N MET A 1 -11.04 -48.59 5.06
CA MET A 1 -10.68 -47.49 6.00
C MET A 1 -10.36 -46.26 5.15
N PHE A 2 -11.34 -45.39 4.92
CA PHE A 2 -11.14 -44.17 4.14
C PHE A 2 -10.57 -43.09 5.07
N ILE A 3 -9.33 -42.67 4.80
CA ILE A 3 -8.73 -41.54 5.50
C ILE A 3 -9.28 -40.28 4.82
N ILE A 4 -10.21 -39.59 5.49
CA ILE A 4 -10.69 -38.28 5.08
C ILE A 4 -9.60 -37.29 5.50
N TYR A 5 -8.83 -36.79 4.53
CA TYR A 5 -7.98 -35.61 4.74
C TYR A 5 -8.90 -34.39 4.89
N LEU A 6 -9.12 -33.99 6.14
CA LEU A 6 -9.67 -32.67 6.43
C LEU A 6 -8.61 -31.63 6.04
N PHE A 7 -8.73 -31.11 4.82
CA PHE A 7 -8.07 -29.86 4.49
C PHE A 7 -8.72 -28.77 5.36
N SER A 8 -8.01 -28.37 6.42
CA SER A 8 -8.34 -27.13 7.12
C SER A 8 -8.19 -25.99 6.10
N VAL A 9 -9.31 -25.46 5.63
CA VAL A 9 -9.31 -24.18 4.93
C VAL A 9 -8.84 -23.14 5.94
N VAL A 10 -7.57 -22.82 5.92
CA VAL A 10 -7.07 -21.65 6.62
C VAL A 10 -7.70 -20.46 5.92
N ASN A 11 -8.80 -19.96 6.45
CA ASN A 11 -9.29 -18.66 6.09
C ASN A 11 -8.16 -17.68 6.42
N ALA A 12 -7.58 -17.03 5.43
CA ALA A 12 -6.64 -15.95 5.64
C ALA A 12 -7.43 -14.79 6.26
N TYR A 13 -7.42 -14.72 7.58
CA TYR A 13 -7.97 -13.59 8.31
C TYR A 13 -7.00 -12.44 8.21
N PHE A 14 -7.54 -11.22 8.09
CA PHE A 14 -6.76 -10.00 8.19
C PHE A 14 -5.84 -10.03 9.43
N SER A 15 -4.57 -9.74 9.22
CA SER A 15 -3.60 -9.69 10.31
C SER A 15 -3.27 -8.24 10.64
N ARG A 16 -3.75 -7.76 11.80
CA ARG A 16 -3.41 -6.43 12.32
C ARG A 16 -1.90 -6.26 12.50
N LYS A 17 -1.19 -7.31 12.95
CA LYS A 17 0.27 -7.26 13.07
C LYS A 17 0.92 -7.05 11.72
N LEU A 18 0.54 -7.83 10.71
CA LEU A 18 1.05 -7.68 9.36
C LEU A 18 0.71 -6.30 8.77
N ALA A 19 -0.51 -5.80 9.00
CA ALA A 19 -0.90 -4.46 8.57
C ALA A 19 -0.01 -3.38 9.20
N HIS A 20 0.28 -3.47 10.50
CA HIS A 20 1.20 -2.57 11.17
C HIS A 20 2.61 -2.63 10.54
N ASP A 21 3.16 -3.82 10.37
CA ASP A 21 4.50 -4.03 9.82
C ASP A 21 4.58 -3.51 8.36
N LEU A 22 3.56 -3.78 7.53
CA LEU A 22 3.50 -3.27 6.16
C LEU A 22 3.32 -1.75 6.10
N TYR A 23 2.62 -1.14 7.05
CA TYR A 23 2.54 0.31 7.13
C TYR A 23 3.89 0.96 7.44
N LEU A 24 4.75 0.32 8.25
CA LEU A 24 6.12 0.81 8.48
C LEU A 24 6.93 0.88 7.18
N TYR A 25 6.82 -0.10 6.28
CA TYR A 25 7.45 -0.01 4.96
C TYR A 25 6.97 1.22 4.16
N THR A 26 5.69 1.60 4.27
CA THR A 26 5.20 2.82 3.62
C THR A 26 5.80 4.10 4.21
N LYS A 27 6.15 4.09 5.50
CA LYS A 27 6.85 5.19 6.17
C LYS A 27 8.30 5.30 5.73
N ILE A 28 8.97 4.18 5.42
CA ILE A 28 10.31 4.18 4.84
C ILE A 28 10.31 4.86 3.47
N ALA A 29 9.28 4.64 2.65
CA ALA A 29 9.19 5.22 1.31
C ALA A 29 9.19 6.77 1.29
N VAL A 30 8.87 7.45 2.42
CA VAL A 30 8.91 8.92 2.52
C VAL A 30 10.23 9.46 3.04
N CYS A 31 11.20 8.60 3.36
CA CYS A 31 12.54 8.99 3.76
C CYS A 31 13.35 9.50 2.55
N GLU A 32 14.51 10.06 2.82
CA GLU A 32 15.44 10.49 1.78
C GLU A 32 15.92 9.29 0.95
N THR A 33 16.04 9.46 -0.36
CA THR A 33 16.40 8.39 -1.31
C THR A 33 17.68 7.65 -0.89
N GLN A 34 18.69 8.39 -0.41
CA GLN A 34 19.94 7.78 0.04
C GLN A 34 19.75 6.94 1.31
N GLN A 35 18.94 7.40 2.25
CA GLN A 35 18.63 6.62 3.47
C GLN A 35 17.91 5.31 3.17
N ILE A 36 17.02 5.32 2.16
CA ILE A 36 16.34 4.10 1.70
C ILE A 36 17.35 3.14 1.07
N LYS A 37 18.23 3.64 0.18
CA LYS A 37 19.26 2.83 -0.49
C LYS A 37 20.21 2.17 0.48
N GLU A 38 20.63 2.88 1.52
CA GLU A 38 21.56 2.41 2.55
C GLU A 38 20.86 1.68 3.70
N TRP A 39 19.53 1.64 3.71
CA TRP A 39 18.68 1.11 4.76
C TRP A 39 19.01 1.66 6.15
N ASN A 40 19.26 2.95 6.22
CA ASN A 40 19.67 3.66 7.44
C ASN A 40 18.71 4.79 7.86
N CYS A 41 17.42 4.61 7.64
CA CYS A 41 16.37 5.59 7.89
C CYS A 41 15.89 5.63 9.36
N GLY A 42 16.74 5.22 10.30
CA GLY A 42 16.46 5.24 11.73
C GLY A 42 15.37 4.23 12.14
N TYR A 43 14.47 4.66 13.03
CA TYR A 43 13.46 3.79 13.61
C TYR A 43 12.78 2.84 12.61
N PHE A 44 12.39 3.33 11.45
CA PHE A 44 11.64 2.53 10.50
C PHE A 44 12.48 1.40 9.86
N CYS A 45 13.72 1.72 9.46
CA CYS A 45 14.65 0.71 8.94
C CYS A 45 15.06 -0.30 10.01
N ASP A 46 15.23 0.15 11.26
CA ASP A 46 15.59 -0.71 12.40
C ASP A 46 14.50 -1.73 12.75
N GLN A 47 13.24 -1.47 12.39
CA GLN A 47 12.16 -2.46 12.54
C GLN A 47 12.24 -3.61 11.53
N HIS A 48 12.99 -3.43 10.44
CA HIS A 48 13.15 -4.41 9.37
C HIS A 48 14.64 -4.58 9.02
N PRO A 49 15.49 -5.06 9.96
CA PRO A 49 16.94 -5.12 9.77
C PRO A 49 17.38 -6.13 8.70
N ASP A 50 16.51 -7.10 8.38
CA ASP A 50 16.80 -8.18 7.42
C ASP A 50 16.48 -7.81 5.97
N MET A 51 16.25 -6.53 5.69
CA MET A 51 16.05 -6.05 4.32
C MET A 51 17.38 -5.98 3.56
N ASP A 52 17.37 -6.51 2.34
CA ASP A 52 18.51 -6.61 1.45
C ASP A 52 18.12 -6.33 0.00
N SER A 53 19.12 -6.16 -0.86
CA SER A 53 18.98 -5.97 -2.31
C SER A 53 18.01 -4.83 -2.67
N ILE A 54 18.10 -3.73 -1.93
CA ILE A 54 17.18 -2.60 -2.04
C ILE A 54 17.45 -1.84 -3.33
N ARG A 55 16.40 -1.61 -4.09
CA ARG A 55 16.42 -0.88 -5.36
C ARG A 55 15.38 0.24 -5.29
N VAL A 56 15.84 1.48 -5.48
CA VAL A 56 14.97 2.65 -5.48
C VAL A 56 14.73 3.08 -6.92
N ILE A 57 13.47 3.24 -7.27
CA ILE A 57 12.96 3.71 -8.55
C ILE A 57 12.35 5.09 -8.33
N GLU A 58 12.90 6.11 -8.95
CA GLU A 58 12.47 7.50 -8.74
C GLU A 58 12.31 8.23 -10.07
N SER A 59 11.11 8.83 -10.26
CA SER A 59 10.85 9.70 -11.40
C SER A 59 11.51 11.06 -11.19
N GLN A 60 12.32 11.48 -12.16
CA GLN A 60 12.90 12.83 -12.18
C GLN A 60 11.86 13.93 -12.49
N LYS A 61 10.71 13.55 -13.04
CA LYS A 61 9.68 14.48 -13.52
C LYS A 61 8.70 14.90 -12.42
N ASN A 62 8.18 13.91 -11.66
CA ASN A 62 7.06 14.13 -10.74
C ASN A 62 7.40 13.78 -9.28
N GLY A 63 8.66 13.41 -8.98
CA GLY A 63 9.08 13.03 -7.63
C GLY A 63 8.40 11.77 -7.10
N VAL A 64 7.78 10.97 -7.98
CA VAL A 64 7.24 9.66 -7.65
C VAL A 64 8.37 8.72 -7.33
N LEU A 65 8.26 8.01 -6.21
CA LEU A 65 9.25 7.04 -5.80
C LEU A 65 8.59 5.73 -5.40
N SER A 66 9.22 4.64 -5.80
CA SER A 66 8.99 3.29 -5.28
C SER A 66 10.32 2.70 -4.85
N TYR A 67 10.30 1.77 -3.92
CA TYR A 67 11.43 0.89 -3.72
C TYR A 67 10.97 -0.56 -3.67
N VAL A 68 11.88 -1.45 -4.05
CA VAL A 68 11.74 -2.89 -3.90
C VAL A 68 12.97 -3.44 -3.20
N GLY A 69 12.76 -4.44 -2.35
CA GLY A 69 13.83 -5.16 -1.66
C GLY A 69 13.32 -6.49 -1.14
N ILE A 70 14.20 -7.34 -0.64
CA ILE A 70 13.83 -8.61 -0.02
C ILE A 70 14.07 -8.56 1.48
N ASN A 71 13.04 -8.89 2.27
CA ASN A 71 13.21 -9.22 3.67
C ASN A 71 13.59 -10.71 3.76
N GLN A 72 14.84 -10.97 4.11
CA GLN A 72 15.40 -12.31 4.13
C GLN A 72 14.79 -13.19 5.24
N ALA A 73 14.53 -12.62 6.42
CA ALA A 73 13.95 -13.34 7.54
C ALA A 73 12.51 -13.80 7.25
N GLU A 74 11.72 -12.97 6.54
CA GLU A 74 10.34 -13.29 6.17
C GLU A 74 10.22 -13.99 4.82
N ASN A 75 11.32 -14.08 4.04
CA ASN A 75 11.33 -14.54 2.66
C ASN A 75 10.28 -13.82 1.80
N ARG A 76 10.28 -12.48 1.87
CA ARG A 76 9.31 -11.59 1.21
C ARG A 76 10.01 -10.55 0.36
N ILE A 77 9.59 -10.43 -0.90
CA ILE A 77 9.90 -9.27 -1.74
C ILE A 77 8.85 -8.21 -1.42
N ILE A 78 9.32 -7.06 -0.94
CA ILE A 78 8.49 -5.92 -0.58
C ILE A 78 8.56 -4.88 -1.69
N VAL A 79 7.41 -4.48 -2.22
CA VAL A 79 7.24 -3.37 -3.16
C VAL A 79 6.39 -2.31 -2.49
N THR A 80 6.91 -1.09 -2.37
CA THR A 80 6.16 0.00 -1.76
C THR A 80 6.36 1.31 -2.50
N PHE A 81 5.41 2.21 -2.37
CA PHE A 81 5.34 3.48 -3.09
C PHE A 81 5.27 4.64 -2.12
N ARG A 82 6.01 5.70 -2.42
CA ARG A 82 5.99 6.95 -1.66
C ARG A 82 4.61 7.59 -1.72
N SER A 83 4.13 8.03 -0.56
CA SER A 83 2.99 8.92 -0.49
C SER A 83 3.42 10.37 -0.79
N THR A 84 2.46 11.23 -1.08
CA THR A 84 2.73 12.66 -1.29
C THR A 84 3.27 13.33 -0.04
N GLN A 85 4.37 14.08 -0.17
CA GLN A 85 4.94 14.88 0.93
C GLN A 85 4.05 16.10 1.24
N ASN A 86 3.42 16.69 0.23
CA ASN A 86 2.48 17.81 0.39
C ASN A 86 1.03 17.37 0.16
N LEU A 87 0.48 16.67 1.14
CA LEU A 87 -0.87 16.10 1.08
C LEU A 87 -1.96 17.13 0.82
N LEU A 88 -1.87 18.32 1.44
CA LEU A 88 -2.88 19.38 1.27
C LEU A 88 -2.93 19.88 -0.17
N ASN A 89 -1.77 20.15 -0.77
CA ASN A 89 -1.70 20.54 -2.17
C ASN A 89 -2.21 19.42 -3.07
N PHE A 90 -1.83 18.17 -2.80
CA PHE A 90 -2.33 17.02 -3.55
C PHE A 90 -3.85 16.94 -3.53
N ILE A 91 -4.49 17.08 -2.36
CA ILE A 91 -5.96 17.02 -2.23
C ILE A 91 -6.63 18.21 -2.94
N ASN A 92 -6.07 19.43 -2.78
CA ASN A 92 -6.62 20.63 -3.40
C ASN A 92 -6.51 20.62 -4.93
N ASP A 93 -5.42 20.03 -5.46
CA ASP A 93 -5.13 19.98 -6.89
C ASP A 93 -5.67 18.71 -7.56
N LEU A 94 -6.30 17.81 -6.78
CA LEU A 94 -6.79 16.53 -7.28
C LEU A 94 -7.94 16.75 -8.27
N LYS A 95 -7.62 16.64 -9.57
CA LYS A 95 -8.61 16.67 -10.65
C LYS A 95 -9.20 15.29 -10.84
N PHE A 96 -10.52 15.15 -10.72
CA PHE A 96 -11.20 13.86 -10.81
C PHE A 96 -11.43 13.38 -12.25
N MET A 97 -10.44 13.61 -13.13
CA MET A 97 -10.48 13.16 -14.51
C MET A 97 -10.10 11.69 -14.61
N LYS A 98 -10.83 10.96 -15.45
CA LYS A 98 -10.55 9.56 -15.79
C LYS A 98 -9.96 9.45 -17.19
N GLN A 99 -9.14 8.43 -17.40
CA GLN A 99 -8.70 7.98 -18.72
C GLN A 99 -9.02 6.49 -18.90
N GLU A 100 -9.07 6.03 -20.14
CA GLU A 100 -9.26 4.62 -20.48
C GLU A 100 -8.12 3.77 -19.91
N TYR A 101 -8.47 2.55 -19.51
CA TYR A 101 -7.53 1.55 -19.01
C TYR A 101 -7.70 0.25 -19.83
N PRO A 102 -6.64 -0.57 -20.05
CA PRO A 102 -6.69 -1.74 -20.94
C PRO A 102 -7.55 -2.91 -20.42
N CYS A 103 -8.83 -2.66 -20.17
CA CYS A 103 -9.89 -3.67 -19.99
C CYS A 103 -11.23 -3.06 -20.40
N LEU A 104 -12.24 -3.91 -20.60
CA LEU A 104 -13.54 -3.47 -21.11
C LEU A 104 -14.20 -2.47 -20.16
N ASP A 105 -14.52 -1.28 -20.66
CA ASP A 105 -15.16 -0.17 -19.94
C ASP A 105 -14.39 0.33 -18.71
N CYS A 106 -13.15 -0.09 -18.53
CA CYS A 106 -12.34 0.32 -17.41
C CYS A 106 -11.80 1.74 -17.59
N LYS A 107 -11.96 2.54 -16.53
CA LYS A 107 -11.40 3.88 -16.44
C LYS A 107 -10.68 4.07 -15.12
N VAL A 108 -9.53 4.74 -15.17
CA VAL A 108 -8.74 5.06 -13.98
C VAL A 108 -8.47 6.55 -13.88
N HIS A 109 -8.17 7.03 -12.70
CA HIS A 109 -7.79 8.42 -12.46
C HIS A 109 -6.55 8.80 -13.25
N SER A 110 -6.66 9.83 -14.11
CA SER A 110 -5.58 10.21 -15.03
C SER A 110 -4.28 10.56 -14.32
N GLY A 111 -4.34 11.35 -13.25
CA GLY A 111 -3.14 11.75 -12.52
C GLY A 111 -2.44 10.59 -11.79
N PHE A 112 -3.18 9.58 -11.32
CA PHE A 112 -2.55 8.38 -10.74
C PHE A 112 -1.87 7.55 -11.83
N MET A 113 -2.53 7.39 -12.98
CA MET A 113 -1.95 6.66 -14.09
C MET A 113 -0.72 7.36 -14.67
N GLU A 114 -0.77 8.67 -14.87
CA GLU A 114 0.38 9.47 -15.31
C GLU A 114 1.57 9.31 -14.35
N SER A 115 1.32 9.44 -13.04
CA SER A 115 2.35 9.27 -12.01
C SER A 115 2.93 7.85 -12.02
N TYR A 116 2.10 6.84 -12.20
CA TYR A 116 2.54 5.44 -12.26
C TYR A 116 3.38 5.16 -13.51
N LEU A 117 2.97 5.67 -14.68
CA LEU A 117 3.67 5.45 -15.94
C LEU A 117 5.11 5.97 -15.91
N ASP A 118 5.40 7.01 -15.14
CA ASP A 118 6.77 7.56 -15.01
C ASP A 118 7.77 6.56 -14.41
N ILE A 119 7.31 5.56 -13.66
CA ILE A 119 8.18 4.58 -12.99
C ILE A 119 7.90 3.13 -13.41
N LYS A 120 6.84 2.90 -14.18
CA LYS A 120 6.30 1.56 -14.48
C LYS A 120 7.35 0.60 -15.04
N GLU A 121 8.08 0.99 -16.07
CA GLU A 121 9.00 0.10 -16.79
C GLU A 121 10.17 -0.32 -15.89
N ASP A 122 10.77 0.64 -15.19
CA ASP A 122 11.85 0.37 -14.25
C ASP A 122 11.36 -0.47 -13.06
N LEU A 123 10.17 -0.16 -12.54
CA LEU A 123 9.56 -0.94 -11.46
C LEU A 123 9.39 -2.40 -11.86
N ILE A 124 8.74 -2.64 -12.99
CA ILE A 124 8.48 -4.01 -13.50
C ILE A 124 9.80 -4.76 -13.67
N LYS A 125 10.81 -4.13 -14.27
CA LYS A 125 12.14 -4.69 -14.45
C LYS A 125 12.77 -5.08 -13.11
N GLN A 126 12.81 -4.17 -12.14
CA GLN A 126 13.46 -4.40 -10.85
C GLN A 126 12.76 -5.48 -10.02
N VAL A 127 11.42 -5.49 -10.01
CA VAL A 127 10.63 -6.51 -9.30
C VAL A 127 10.81 -7.88 -9.96
N ASN A 128 10.75 -7.95 -11.29
CA ASN A 128 10.92 -9.21 -12.03
C ASN A 128 12.32 -9.82 -11.81
N GLU A 129 13.37 -9.02 -11.92
CA GLU A 129 14.75 -9.48 -11.68
C GLU A 129 14.90 -10.01 -10.24
N LEU A 130 14.38 -9.29 -9.24
CA LEU A 130 14.46 -9.72 -7.85
C LEU A 130 13.66 -11.00 -7.60
N SER A 131 12.51 -11.15 -8.27
CA SER A 131 11.69 -12.36 -8.19
C SER A 131 12.38 -13.58 -8.83
N ILE A 132 13.10 -13.38 -9.94
CA ILE A 132 13.89 -14.45 -10.58
C ILE A 132 15.04 -14.91 -9.66
N LEU A 133 15.70 -13.97 -8.99
CA LEU A 133 16.79 -14.27 -8.05
C LEU A 133 16.29 -14.95 -6.78
N ASN A 134 15.02 -14.72 -6.41
CA ASN A 134 14.42 -15.24 -5.18
C ASN A 134 13.08 -15.96 -5.47
N PRO A 135 13.08 -17.07 -6.20
CA PRO A 135 11.86 -17.70 -6.74
C PRO A 135 10.91 -18.28 -5.68
N LYS A 136 11.35 -18.39 -4.44
CA LYS A 136 10.53 -18.86 -3.31
C LYS A 136 9.99 -17.71 -2.44
N ALA A 137 10.44 -16.49 -2.70
CA ALA A 137 10.01 -15.34 -1.90
C ALA A 137 8.57 -14.94 -2.26
N GLN A 138 7.82 -14.54 -1.26
CA GLN A 138 6.44 -14.08 -1.41
C GLN A 138 6.41 -12.61 -1.83
N LEU A 139 5.83 -12.30 -2.99
CA LEU A 139 5.68 -10.92 -3.44
C LEU A 139 4.59 -10.21 -2.64
N THR A 140 4.97 -9.13 -1.98
CA THR A 140 4.12 -8.28 -1.14
C THR A 140 4.13 -6.86 -1.67
N ILE A 141 2.96 -6.28 -1.89
CA ILE A 141 2.81 -4.91 -2.38
C ILE A 141 2.06 -4.09 -1.36
N THR A 142 2.56 -2.90 -1.07
CA THR A 142 1.96 -1.98 -0.12
C THR A 142 2.12 -0.51 -0.55
N GLY A 143 1.32 0.36 0.06
CA GLY A 143 1.38 1.81 -0.16
C GLY A 143 0.39 2.56 0.71
N HIS A 144 0.67 3.82 0.97
CA HIS A 144 -0.21 4.74 1.70
C HIS A 144 -0.60 5.91 0.82
N SER A 145 -1.85 6.39 0.90
CA SER A 145 -2.32 7.59 0.18
C SER A 145 -2.13 7.45 -1.35
N LEU A 146 -1.49 8.41 -2.01
CA LEU A 146 -1.09 8.31 -3.42
C LEU A 146 -0.32 7.00 -3.69
N GLY A 147 0.59 6.61 -2.79
CA GLY A 147 1.35 5.36 -2.93
C GLY A 147 0.45 4.12 -2.98
N ALA A 148 -0.71 4.14 -2.32
CA ALA A 148 -1.70 3.06 -2.39
C ALA A 148 -2.39 2.99 -3.76
N ALA A 149 -2.66 4.13 -4.38
CA ALA A 149 -3.19 4.19 -5.74
C ALA A 149 -2.19 3.63 -6.76
N LEU A 150 -0.90 4.01 -6.64
CA LEU A 150 0.16 3.49 -7.49
C LEU A 150 0.38 1.99 -7.29
N ALA A 151 0.33 1.51 -6.04
CA ALA A 151 0.40 0.09 -5.69
C ALA A 151 -0.72 -0.72 -6.37
N THR A 152 -1.94 -0.14 -6.45
CA THR A 152 -3.09 -0.78 -7.10
C THR A 152 -2.86 -0.96 -8.61
N LEU A 153 -2.31 0.05 -9.29
CA LEU A 153 -1.99 -0.05 -10.72
C LEU A 153 -0.85 -1.03 -10.97
N ALA A 154 0.21 -0.95 -10.16
CA ALA A 154 1.37 -1.83 -10.24
C ALA A 154 1.02 -3.31 -10.03
N ALA A 155 0.10 -3.61 -9.11
CA ALA A 155 -0.33 -4.96 -8.84
C ALA A 155 -0.89 -5.66 -10.09
N ILE A 156 -1.68 -4.95 -10.90
CA ILE A 156 -2.21 -5.49 -12.16
C ILE A 156 -1.08 -5.78 -13.15
N ASP A 157 -0.16 -4.82 -13.35
CA ASP A 157 0.91 -4.99 -14.32
C ASP A 157 1.88 -6.10 -13.94
N LEU A 158 2.24 -6.21 -12.66
CA LEU A 158 3.08 -7.30 -12.16
C LEU A 158 2.39 -8.67 -12.33
N THR A 159 1.06 -8.72 -12.12
CA THR A 159 0.29 -9.95 -12.38
C THR A 159 0.23 -10.26 -13.89
N ASN A 160 0.14 -9.25 -14.75
CA ASN A 160 0.09 -9.45 -16.21
C ASN A 160 1.41 -10.02 -16.79
N ILE A 161 2.54 -9.80 -16.13
CA ILE A 161 3.82 -10.44 -16.48
C ILE A 161 4.02 -11.81 -15.82
N GLY A 162 3.00 -12.35 -15.14
CA GLY A 162 3.00 -13.70 -14.56
C GLY A 162 3.46 -13.78 -13.10
N LEU A 163 3.69 -12.67 -12.41
CA LEU A 163 4.02 -12.69 -11.00
C LEU A 163 2.76 -12.88 -10.15
N TYR A 164 2.82 -13.80 -9.17
CA TYR A 164 1.75 -13.98 -8.21
C TYR A 164 1.95 -13.06 -7.01
N ILE A 165 0.95 -12.22 -6.72
CA ILE A 165 0.96 -11.35 -5.54
C ILE A 165 0.43 -12.13 -4.36
N HIS A 166 1.25 -12.35 -3.35
CA HIS A 166 0.90 -13.11 -2.15
C HIS A 166 0.17 -12.26 -1.13
N THR A 167 0.60 -11.01 -0.97
CA THR A 167 0.03 -10.06 0.00
C THR A 167 -0.15 -8.69 -0.65
N PHE A 168 -1.32 -8.09 -0.47
CA PHE A 168 -1.64 -6.76 -0.98
C PHE A 168 -2.36 -5.93 0.08
N TYR A 169 -1.62 -5.12 0.84
CA TYR A 169 -2.19 -4.26 1.87
C TYR A 169 -1.92 -2.80 1.55
N ILE A 170 -2.97 -2.00 1.50
CA ILE A 170 -2.91 -0.55 1.23
C ILE A 170 -3.61 0.24 2.33
N PHE A 171 -3.12 1.45 2.57
CA PHE A 171 -3.53 2.29 3.68
C PHE A 171 -4.01 3.66 3.20
N GLY A 172 -5.16 4.13 3.69
CA GLY A 172 -5.70 5.43 3.33
C GLY A 172 -5.78 5.64 1.82
N SER A 173 -6.11 4.59 1.07
CA SER A 173 -6.13 4.62 -0.39
C SER A 173 -7.28 5.47 -0.91
N PRO A 174 -7.04 6.38 -1.88
CA PRO A 174 -8.13 6.96 -2.67
C PRO A 174 -8.75 5.89 -3.58
N ARG A 175 -9.92 6.18 -4.16
CA ARG A 175 -10.53 5.39 -5.23
C ARG A 175 -9.72 5.56 -6.52
N VAL A 176 -9.32 4.46 -7.13
CA VAL A 176 -8.38 4.49 -8.28
C VAL A 176 -9.09 4.54 -9.62
N GLY A 177 -10.24 3.89 -9.74
CA GLY A 177 -10.96 3.80 -11.00
C GLY A 177 -12.46 3.58 -10.81
N ASN A 178 -13.13 3.32 -11.92
CA ASN A 178 -14.56 3.05 -11.96
C ASN A 178 -14.91 1.60 -11.54
N LYS A 179 -16.19 1.28 -11.53
CA LYS A 179 -16.67 -0.05 -11.16
C LYS A 179 -16.06 -1.16 -12.03
N ALA A 180 -15.97 -0.97 -13.34
CA ALA A 180 -15.37 -1.95 -14.25
C ALA A 180 -13.90 -2.21 -13.91
N PHE A 181 -13.14 -1.17 -13.57
CA PHE A 181 -11.75 -1.31 -13.09
C PHE A 181 -11.69 -2.06 -11.75
N ALA A 182 -12.56 -1.76 -10.79
CA ALA A 182 -12.60 -2.44 -9.49
C ALA A 182 -12.88 -3.94 -9.65
N GLU A 183 -13.83 -4.31 -10.50
CA GLU A 183 -14.14 -5.71 -10.83
C GLU A 183 -12.98 -6.40 -11.54
N TYR A 184 -12.32 -5.70 -12.48
CA TYR A 184 -11.14 -6.22 -13.16
C TYR A 184 -9.98 -6.47 -12.19
N PHE A 185 -9.72 -5.53 -11.28
CA PHE A 185 -8.71 -5.69 -10.22
C PHE A 185 -9.03 -6.91 -9.34
N ALA A 186 -10.26 -7.02 -8.85
CA ALA A 186 -10.67 -8.13 -7.99
C ALA A 186 -10.51 -9.49 -8.67
N LYS A 187 -10.75 -9.55 -9.99
CA LYS A 187 -10.57 -10.76 -10.82
C LYS A 187 -9.09 -11.09 -11.06
N LYS A 188 -8.23 -10.08 -11.19
CA LYS A 188 -6.79 -10.25 -11.43
C LYS A 188 -6.02 -10.57 -10.14
N ILE A 189 -6.30 -9.87 -9.05
CA ILE A 189 -5.61 -10.02 -7.77
C ILE A 189 -6.36 -11.01 -6.90
N THR A 190 -6.05 -12.27 -7.08
CA THR A 190 -6.78 -13.40 -6.48
C THR A 190 -6.32 -13.79 -5.08
N THR A 191 -5.24 -13.19 -4.57
CA THR A 191 -4.80 -13.46 -3.19
C THR A 191 -5.93 -13.18 -2.20
N LYS A 192 -6.04 -14.04 -1.18
CA LYS A 192 -6.94 -13.84 -0.05
C LYS A 192 -6.35 -12.87 0.99
N ASP A 193 -5.03 -12.72 1.00
CA ASP A 193 -4.30 -11.82 1.90
C ASP A 193 -4.22 -10.42 1.29
N LYS A 194 -5.37 -9.76 1.19
CA LYS A 194 -5.49 -8.39 0.68
C LYS A 194 -6.42 -7.55 1.55
N ALA A 195 -5.99 -6.31 1.82
CA ALA A 195 -6.71 -5.38 2.68
C ALA A 195 -6.52 -3.92 2.25
N ARG A 196 -7.58 -3.15 2.34
CA ARG A 196 -7.57 -1.70 2.36
C ARG A 196 -7.85 -1.24 3.78
N VAL A 197 -6.82 -0.79 4.47
CA VAL A 197 -6.95 -0.29 5.84
C VAL A 197 -7.33 1.19 5.80
N THR A 198 -8.40 1.55 6.50
CA THR A 198 -8.87 2.92 6.67
C THR A 198 -8.91 3.30 8.14
N HIS A 199 -8.75 4.58 8.42
CA HIS A 199 -8.69 5.10 9.77
C HIS A 199 -9.78 6.13 10.02
N PHE A 200 -10.64 5.85 10.96
CA PHE A 200 -11.69 6.72 11.52
C PHE A 200 -12.33 7.64 10.47
N SER A 201 -12.05 8.96 10.53
CA SER A 201 -12.59 9.98 9.63
C SER A 201 -11.61 10.38 8.50
N ASP A 202 -10.70 9.51 8.09
CA ASP A 202 -9.75 9.80 7.01
C ASP A 202 -10.47 10.29 5.75
N LEU A 203 -10.10 11.50 5.27
CA LEU A 203 -10.70 12.12 4.08
C LEU A 203 -10.37 11.37 2.78
N VAL A 204 -9.13 10.86 2.65
CA VAL A 204 -8.61 10.43 1.34
C VAL A 204 -9.33 9.21 0.77
N PRO A 205 -9.78 8.21 1.56
CA PRO A 205 -10.61 7.12 1.04
C PRO A 205 -11.94 7.56 0.40
N HIS A 206 -12.40 8.77 0.70
CA HIS A 206 -13.63 9.32 0.12
C HIS A 206 -13.39 10.04 -1.22
N LEU A 207 -12.12 10.17 -1.65
CA LEU A 207 -11.72 10.83 -2.89
C LEU A 207 -11.19 9.83 -3.93
N PRO A 208 -11.48 10.06 -5.23
CA PRO A 208 -12.58 10.86 -5.76
C PRO A 208 -13.95 10.34 -5.31
N PRO A 209 -15.02 11.18 -5.36
CA PRO A 209 -16.32 10.77 -4.86
C PRO A 209 -17.00 9.71 -5.73
N GLN A 210 -17.82 8.84 -5.13
CA GLN A 210 -18.59 7.80 -5.81
C GLN A 210 -19.55 8.39 -6.87
N SER A 211 -20.09 9.59 -6.62
CA SER A 211 -20.97 10.29 -7.57
C SER A 211 -20.33 10.56 -8.93
N LEU A 212 -19.01 10.50 -9.02
CA LEU A 212 -18.26 10.58 -10.26
C LEU A 212 -17.85 9.18 -10.80
N ASP A 213 -18.55 8.12 -10.40
CA ASP A 213 -18.29 6.74 -10.80
C ASP A 213 -16.84 6.30 -10.47
N TYR A 214 -16.41 6.54 -9.22
CA TYR A 214 -15.20 5.97 -8.66
C TYR A 214 -15.55 4.98 -7.56
N ILE A 215 -14.94 3.80 -7.58
CA ILE A 215 -15.22 2.69 -6.67
C ILE A 215 -13.90 2.10 -6.16
N HIS A 216 -13.87 1.70 -4.90
CA HIS A 216 -12.76 0.94 -4.34
C HIS A 216 -12.69 -0.47 -4.92
N ALA A 217 -11.48 -1.04 -4.99
CA ALA A 217 -11.25 -2.37 -5.58
C ALA A 217 -10.82 -3.43 -4.55
N VAL A 218 -10.63 -3.05 -3.30
CA VAL A 218 -10.04 -3.89 -2.24
C VAL A 218 -10.92 -3.87 -1.00
N PRO A 219 -11.14 -5.03 -0.35
CA PRO A 219 -11.89 -5.13 0.90
C PRO A 219 -11.39 -4.18 1.97
N GLU A 220 -12.33 -3.55 2.69
CA GLU A 220 -12.03 -2.57 3.73
C GLU A 220 -11.94 -3.20 5.12
N TYR A 221 -10.95 -2.74 5.89
CA TYR A 221 -10.80 -2.94 7.33
C TYR A 221 -10.71 -1.56 7.98
N TRP A 222 -11.81 -1.13 8.58
CA TRP A 222 -11.96 0.23 9.11
C TRP A 222 -11.64 0.28 10.59
N PHE A 223 -10.61 1.02 10.93
CA PHE A 223 -10.14 1.19 12.31
C PHE A 223 -10.81 2.38 13.00
N ASN A 224 -11.09 2.20 14.30
CA ASN A 224 -11.55 3.28 15.16
C ASN A 224 -10.46 4.33 15.41
N GLN A 225 -10.82 5.44 16.06
CA GLN A 225 -9.97 6.62 16.23
C GLN A 225 -8.63 6.33 16.94
N ASP A 226 -8.60 5.40 17.87
CA ASP A 226 -7.39 5.06 18.65
C ASP A 226 -6.64 3.83 18.12
N PHE A 227 -7.05 3.29 16.99
CA PHE A 227 -6.48 2.10 16.35
C PHE A 227 -6.52 0.83 17.22
N LYS A 228 -7.42 0.75 18.20
CA LYS A 228 -7.53 -0.44 19.04
C LYS A 228 -8.44 -1.51 18.45
N GLU A 229 -9.49 -1.09 17.78
CA GLU A 229 -10.50 -1.96 17.21
C GLU A 229 -10.67 -1.67 15.72
N TYR A 230 -11.09 -2.66 14.96
CA TYR A 230 -11.44 -2.49 13.56
C TYR A 230 -12.71 -3.27 13.24
N GLN A 231 -13.43 -2.80 12.24
CA GLN A 231 -14.55 -3.47 11.61
C GLN A 231 -14.12 -4.02 10.26
N GLU A 232 -14.38 -5.29 10.03
CA GLU A 232 -14.33 -5.90 8.71
C GLU A 232 -15.61 -5.53 7.96
N CYS A 233 -15.45 -4.86 6.80
CA CYS A 233 -16.57 -4.36 6.02
C CYS A 233 -17.09 -5.43 5.05
N GLU A 234 -18.32 -5.29 4.54
CA GLU A 234 -18.87 -6.25 3.61
C GLU A 234 -18.05 -6.30 2.30
N HIS A 235 -17.46 -7.47 2.03
CA HIS A 235 -16.58 -7.65 0.87
C HIS A 235 -17.33 -7.89 -0.45
N ALA A 236 -18.61 -8.22 -0.41
CA ALA A 236 -19.43 -8.45 -1.60
C ALA A 236 -19.74 -7.16 -2.38
N GLN A 237 -19.67 -6.02 -1.70
CA GLN A 237 -19.79 -4.70 -2.28
C GLN A 237 -18.45 -3.98 -2.06
N PHE A 238 -17.89 -3.37 -3.10
CA PHE A 238 -16.62 -2.64 -3.02
C PHE A 238 -16.69 -1.42 -2.08
N GLU A 239 -17.88 -1.00 -1.69
CA GLU A 239 -18.18 0.10 -0.77
C GLU A 239 -19.15 -0.40 0.31
N ASP A 240 -18.94 0.01 1.55
CA ASP A 240 -19.82 -0.33 2.68
C ASP A 240 -20.19 0.95 3.44
N ASP A 241 -21.50 1.26 3.45
CA ASP A 241 -22.02 2.45 4.14
C ASP A 241 -21.98 2.34 5.67
N LYS A 242 -21.65 1.16 6.21
CA LYS A 242 -21.50 0.92 7.64
C LYS A 242 -20.07 1.07 8.13
N CYS A 243 -19.12 1.24 7.23
CA CYS A 243 -17.70 1.42 7.51
C CYS A 243 -17.26 2.90 7.38
N SER A 244 -16.12 3.19 6.79
CA SER A 244 -15.63 4.57 6.68
C SER A 244 -16.63 5.51 6.01
N ASN A 245 -17.46 5.01 5.08
CA ASN A 245 -18.52 5.79 4.44
C ASN A 245 -19.63 6.26 5.40
N SER A 246 -19.72 5.70 6.62
CA SER A 246 -20.66 6.16 7.67
C SER A 246 -20.27 7.50 8.30
N MET A 247 -19.04 7.97 8.10
CA MET A 247 -18.51 9.17 8.73
C MET A 247 -19.02 10.44 8.03
N TRP A 248 -19.64 11.34 8.79
CA TRP A 248 -20.18 12.61 8.32
C TRP A 248 -19.12 13.72 8.21
N SER A 249 -18.05 13.61 9.00
CA SER A 249 -16.94 14.56 9.02
C SER A 249 -15.66 13.88 8.59
N HIS A 250 -14.79 14.62 7.91
CA HIS A 250 -13.54 14.08 7.39
C HIS A 250 -12.35 14.86 7.93
N SER A 251 -11.23 14.14 8.14
CA SER A 251 -10.03 14.64 8.77
C SER A 251 -8.77 14.29 7.99
N ILE A 252 -7.99 15.31 7.64
CA ILE A 252 -6.64 15.12 7.10
C ILE A 252 -5.66 14.63 8.18
N ARG A 253 -5.94 14.93 9.46
CA ARG A 253 -5.13 14.44 10.56
C ARG A 253 -5.20 12.92 10.64
N ASP A 254 -6.40 12.33 10.51
CA ASP A 254 -6.60 10.89 10.60
C ASP A 254 -5.93 10.17 9.42
N HIS A 255 -5.79 10.84 8.26
CA HIS A 255 -5.00 10.33 7.15
C HIS A 255 -3.51 10.19 7.46
N ARG A 256 -2.96 11.00 8.35
CA ARG A 256 -1.55 10.98 8.72
C ARG A 256 -1.24 10.08 9.91
N ASP A 257 -2.25 9.69 10.67
CA ASP A 257 -2.11 9.03 11.98
C ASP A 257 -2.59 7.58 11.91
N TYR A 258 -1.92 6.75 11.10
CA TYR A 258 -2.16 5.31 11.07
C TYR A 258 -1.32 4.61 12.12
N PHE A 259 -1.93 3.69 12.87
CA PHE A 259 -1.31 2.91 13.94
C PHE A 259 -0.65 3.74 15.05
N ASN A 260 -1.05 5.01 15.21
CA ASN A 260 -0.45 5.95 16.17
C ASN A 260 1.06 6.15 15.97
N ILE A 261 1.56 5.93 14.75
CA ILE A 261 2.98 6.09 14.41
C ILE A 261 3.26 7.56 14.16
N LYS A 262 3.89 8.22 15.15
CA LYS A 262 4.19 9.65 15.14
C LYS A 262 5.61 9.99 14.66
N TYR A 263 6.45 8.98 14.46
CA TYR A 263 7.84 9.15 14.06
C TYR A 263 7.99 9.60 12.60
N ARG A 264 9.09 10.33 12.33
CA ARG A 264 9.54 10.68 10.99
C ARG A 264 10.95 10.16 10.78
N CYS A 265 11.37 10.04 9.52
CA CYS A 265 12.69 9.50 9.14
C CYS A 265 13.88 10.18 9.83
N ASN A 266 13.75 11.47 10.19
CA ASN A 266 14.83 12.29 10.75
C ASN A 266 14.55 12.73 12.19
N ASP A 267 13.65 12.07 12.91
CA ASP A 267 13.38 12.43 14.30
C ASP A 267 14.62 12.16 15.16
N SER A 268 15.32 13.23 15.50
CA SER A 268 16.56 13.24 16.33
C SER A 268 16.40 12.61 17.71
N PHE A 269 15.16 12.40 18.15
CA PHE A 269 14.85 11.77 19.42
C PHE A 269 15.24 10.27 19.45
N TYR A 270 15.20 9.59 18.31
CA TYR A 270 15.55 8.17 18.23
C TYR A 270 17.06 7.95 18.10
N GLN A 271 17.77 8.86 17.43
CA GLN A 271 19.24 8.80 17.33
C GLN A 271 19.92 8.95 18.70
N LYS A 272 19.30 9.64 19.67
CA LYS A 272 19.80 9.73 21.04
C LYS A 272 19.63 8.43 21.83
N LYS A 273 18.49 7.74 21.68
CA LYS A 273 18.19 6.52 22.45
C LYS A 273 19.07 5.33 22.05
N THR A 274 19.36 5.17 20.74
CA THR A 274 20.28 4.12 20.26
C THR A 274 21.72 4.36 20.68
N LYS A 275 22.17 5.62 20.79
CA LYS A 275 23.52 5.93 21.31
C LYS A 275 23.66 5.70 22.81
N GLU A 276 22.60 5.89 23.60
CA GLU A 276 22.61 5.63 25.04
C GLU A 276 22.48 4.12 25.38
N GLN A 277 21.89 3.31 24.51
CA GLN A 277 21.81 1.85 24.70
C GLN A 277 23.07 1.08 24.27
N ILE A 278 23.98 1.70 23.50
CA ILE A 278 25.26 1.10 23.10
C ILE A 278 26.36 1.36 24.14
N ILE A 279 26.10 2.19 25.16
CA ILE A 279 27.05 2.56 26.21
C ILE A 279 26.78 1.80 27.54
N LEU A 280 25.83 0.89 27.57
CA LEU A 280 25.62 -0.05 28.69
C LEU A 280 25.89 -1.49 28.23
#